data_faa49022aa41d1aaaf277374ae9f1bb7
#
_entry.id   faa49022aa41d1aaaf277374ae9f1bb7
#
_cell.length_a   1.000
_cell.length_b   1.000
_cell.length_c   1.000
_cell.angle_alpha   90.00
_cell.angle_beta   90.00
_cell.angle_gamma   90.00
#
_symmetry.space_group_name_H-M   'P 1'
#
loop_
_entity.id
_entity.type
_entity.pdbx_description
1 polymer ?
#
loop_
_entity_poly.entity_id
_entity_poly.type
_entity_poly.pdbx_seq_one_letter_code
_entity_poly.pdbx_strand_id
1 'polypeptide(L)'
;MGKKTKDFTMNDEFELRGHWWIPDNPENSIGGILDYNHDGIKLQLLGNLDDQDEFSKTPKYNIIQGITNQGDKITLCDGFQSKRSYSGFGKSQTLSFNKLIIGKHFNSLNEIIFHSLSISYSGLEDWMGFQPFTETTELKENLTLKKAILSYEFPPTLEGYISSKKTKIKTGCTFTSSGDFHKNRGYTHKATIDILPDEQRDLDWFFNITHEIQDFLTLLTNRAISQKHLKAKGNIINDKHKIRESFFIFSLYHKTPQEKEIKPFEMSIGLQMIKDDWENILNQWFVDTSYSARKIYLRNLYETEKTWETTYLDYAKTLESLHRDTAGEIGQFLSDDLYEPIKKRMIESIQQGEMENSDFNNLKNKLSSALEYAHHFGFERRIRDTFKEMDERIRNIIFPNGINQLKEFASNITLTRNYYTHYGEKPNYYFKDFDLYFVNSKLQVILFYYFCKRLKIKEDLIFQSISNDYNLVHSLKMETEQPAKQRTSS
;
A
#
# COMPACT_ATOMS: atom_id res chain seq x y z
N MET A 1 -10.97 9.13 -31.66
CA MET A 1 -11.97 8.19 -31.14
C MET A 1 -11.87 8.27 -29.62
N GLY A 2 -12.91 8.66 -28.88
CA GLY A 2 -12.87 8.76 -27.42
C GLY A 2 -12.63 7.38 -26.78
N LYS A 3 -11.99 7.36 -25.60
CA LYS A 3 -11.83 6.16 -24.77
C LYS A 3 -13.20 5.56 -24.47
N LYS A 4 -13.37 4.24 -24.63
CA LYS A 4 -14.61 3.56 -24.20
C LYS A 4 -14.59 3.40 -22.68
N THR A 5 -15.75 3.32 -22.04
CA THR A 5 -15.90 3.15 -20.59
C THR A 5 -15.08 1.99 -20.01
N LYS A 6 -14.90 0.92 -20.76
CA LYS A 6 -14.08 -0.25 -20.39
C LYS A 6 -12.56 -0.03 -20.44
N ASP A 7 -12.11 1.07 -21.02
CA ASP A 7 -10.70 1.39 -21.17
C ASP A 7 -10.20 2.42 -20.13
N PHE A 8 -11.11 2.93 -19.29
CA PHE A 8 -10.74 3.83 -18.20
C PHE A 8 -10.01 3.09 -17.08
N THR A 9 -9.01 3.75 -16.52
CA THR A 9 -8.31 3.35 -15.30
C THR A 9 -8.86 4.12 -14.10
N MET A 10 -8.51 3.72 -12.90
CA MET A 10 -8.86 4.47 -11.68
C MET A 10 -8.22 5.86 -11.60
N ASN A 11 -7.16 6.11 -12.39
CA ASN A 11 -6.46 7.39 -12.44
C ASN A 11 -7.00 8.32 -13.56
N ASP A 12 -7.88 7.79 -14.44
CA ASP A 12 -8.51 8.63 -15.47
C ASP A 12 -9.63 9.49 -14.89
N GLU A 13 -9.83 10.64 -15.48
CA GLU A 13 -11.00 11.49 -15.24
C GLU A 13 -11.97 11.35 -16.41
N PHE A 14 -13.25 11.20 -16.11
CA PHE A 14 -14.27 11.05 -17.15
C PHE A 14 -15.65 11.52 -16.71
N GLU A 15 -16.47 11.91 -17.69
CA GLU A 15 -17.86 12.24 -17.55
C GLU A 15 -18.75 11.21 -18.26
N LEU A 16 -19.85 10.80 -17.62
CA LEU A 16 -20.88 9.96 -18.20
C LEU A 16 -22.23 10.67 -18.12
N ARG A 17 -22.82 10.97 -19.28
CA ARG A 17 -24.15 11.59 -19.38
C ARG A 17 -25.20 10.51 -19.53
N GLY A 18 -26.32 10.66 -18.82
CA GLY A 18 -27.35 9.64 -18.82
C GLY A 18 -28.59 10.00 -18.02
N HIS A 19 -29.40 9.00 -17.78
CA HIS A 19 -30.60 9.05 -16.94
C HIS A 19 -30.41 8.23 -15.69
N TRP A 20 -30.90 8.76 -14.55
CA TRP A 20 -30.58 8.23 -13.22
C TRP A 20 -31.85 8.10 -12.39
N TRP A 21 -32.00 7.04 -11.62
CA TRP A 21 -33.18 6.75 -10.79
C TRP A 21 -32.83 5.95 -9.53
N ILE A 22 -33.74 5.99 -8.55
CA ILE A 22 -33.70 5.11 -7.38
C ILE A 22 -34.16 3.71 -7.82
N PRO A 23 -33.53 2.61 -7.34
CA PRO A 23 -34.00 1.25 -7.62
C PRO A 23 -35.53 1.14 -7.42
N ASP A 24 -36.18 0.33 -8.23
CA ASP A 24 -37.63 0.12 -8.26
C ASP A 24 -38.49 1.30 -8.74
N ASN A 25 -37.90 2.43 -9.15
CA ASN A 25 -38.60 3.60 -9.68
C ASN A 25 -38.00 4.16 -10.98
N PRO A 26 -37.80 3.34 -12.03
CA PRO A 26 -37.15 3.79 -13.27
C PRO A 26 -37.99 4.80 -14.06
N GLU A 27 -39.29 4.88 -13.79
CA GLU A 27 -40.19 5.84 -14.45
C GLU A 27 -39.88 7.30 -14.03
N ASN A 28 -39.36 7.50 -12.83
CA ASN A 28 -38.91 8.80 -12.32
C ASN A 28 -37.43 9.05 -12.59
N SER A 29 -36.94 8.68 -13.78
CA SER A 29 -35.57 8.93 -14.16
C SER A 29 -35.29 10.40 -14.46
N ILE A 30 -34.12 10.89 -13.97
CA ILE A 30 -33.71 12.28 -14.13
C ILE A 30 -32.41 12.32 -14.94
N GLY A 31 -32.38 13.25 -15.90
CA GLY A 31 -31.15 13.52 -16.67
C GLY A 31 -30.06 14.11 -15.79
N GLY A 32 -28.83 13.66 -16.01
CA GLY A 32 -27.70 14.13 -15.23
C GLY A 32 -26.33 13.72 -15.78
N ILE A 33 -25.30 14.23 -15.13
CA ILE A 33 -23.89 14.00 -15.47
C ILE A 33 -23.20 13.36 -14.27
N LEU A 34 -22.60 12.23 -14.49
CA LEU A 34 -21.71 11.56 -13.54
C LEU A 34 -20.27 11.94 -13.84
N ASP A 35 -19.62 12.58 -12.89
CA ASP A 35 -18.21 12.95 -12.94
C ASP A 35 -17.39 12.00 -12.06
N TYR A 36 -16.37 11.40 -12.62
CA TYR A 36 -15.33 10.68 -11.90
C TYR A 36 -14.00 11.40 -12.06
N ASN A 37 -13.46 11.93 -10.98
CA ASN A 37 -12.19 12.65 -10.98
C ASN A 37 -11.48 12.53 -9.62
N HIS A 38 -10.35 13.26 -9.45
CA HIS A 38 -9.57 13.27 -8.20
C HIS A 38 -10.36 13.74 -6.97
N ASP A 39 -11.43 14.55 -7.15
CA ASP A 39 -12.30 15.02 -6.06
C ASP A 39 -13.40 14.03 -5.68
N GLY A 40 -13.64 13.01 -6.51
CA GLY A 40 -14.66 12.04 -6.18
C GLY A 40 -15.49 11.51 -7.33
N ILE A 41 -16.53 10.78 -6.94
CA ILE A 41 -17.61 10.32 -7.80
C ILE A 41 -18.81 11.22 -7.50
N LYS A 42 -19.17 12.10 -8.42
CA LYS A 42 -20.23 13.09 -8.23
C LYS A 42 -21.28 12.95 -9.33
N LEU A 43 -22.55 12.86 -8.93
CA LEU A 43 -23.68 12.84 -9.84
C LEU A 43 -24.43 14.18 -9.74
N GLN A 44 -24.43 14.94 -10.82
CA GLN A 44 -25.16 16.21 -10.97
C GLN A 44 -26.46 15.97 -11.70
N LEU A 45 -27.57 16.17 -11.04
CA LEU A 45 -28.94 15.93 -11.57
C LEU A 45 -29.65 17.24 -11.92
N LEU A 46 -30.35 17.23 -13.04
CA LEU A 46 -31.25 18.32 -13.46
C LEU A 46 -32.66 18.09 -12.89
N GLY A 47 -32.76 17.98 -11.56
CA GLY A 47 -33.98 17.66 -10.82
C GLY A 47 -33.66 17.05 -9.46
N ASN A 48 -34.67 16.51 -8.78
CA ASN A 48 -34.51 15.79 -7.51
C ASN A 48 -35.04 14.37 -7.68
N LEU A 49 -34.33 13.39 -7.15
CA LEU A 49 -34.76 11.98 -7.16
C LEU A 49 -35.91 11.67 -6.22
N ASP A 50 -36.10 12.49 -5.19
CA ASP A 50 -37.15 12.39 -4.20
C ASP A 50 -37.77 13.75 -3.93
N ASP A 51 -39.10 13.75 -3.67
CA ASP A 51 -39.86 14.96 -3.34
C ASP A 51 -39.78 15.36 -1.85
N GLN A 52 -38.85 14.78 -1.10
CA GLN A 52 -38.73 15.11 0.33
C GLN A 52 -38.24 16.54 0.51
N ASP A 53 -39.18 17.42 0.90
CA ASP A 53 -38.88 18.82 1.25
C ASP A 53 -38.31 19.01 2.67
N GLU A 54 -37.92 17.93 3.34
CA GLU A 54 -37.33 18.02 4.69
C GLU A 54 -35.89 18.54 4.64
N PHE A 55 -35.74 19.82 4.92
CA PHE A 55 -34.43 20.50 5.10
C PHE A 55 -33.60 19.96 6.29
N SER A 56 -34.13 19.02 7.06
CA SER A 56 -33.58 18.62 8.35
C SER A 56 -32.60 17.44 8.31
N LYS A 57 -32.54 16.65 7.22
CA LYS A 57 -31.64 15.51 7.10
C LYS A 57 -31.00 15.45 5.72
N THR A 58 -29.69 15.24 5.66
CA THR A 58 -29.01 14.96 4.41
C THR A 58 -29.43 13.59 3.90
N PRO A 59 -30.14 13.49 2.73
CA PRO A 59 -30.55 12.21 2.18
C PRO A 59 -29.35 11.30 1.92
N LYS A 60 -29.49 10.03 2.29
CA LYS A 60 -28.52 8.97 1.97
C LYS A 60 -29.16 8.02 0.97
N TYR A 61 -28.40 7.62 -0.02
CA TYR A 61 -28.82 6.70 -1.06
C TYR A 61 -27.89 5.48 -1.04
N ASN A 62 -28.41 4.33 -0.68
CA ASN A 62 -27.63 3.09 -0.71
C ASN A 62 -27.25 2.75 -2.16
N ILE A 63 -28.19 2.91 -3.09
CA ILE A 63 -27.98 2.66 -4.52
C ILE A 63 -28.73 3.71 -5.34
N ILE A 64 -28.07 4.18 -6.41
CA ILE A 64 -28.66 4.87 -7.55
C ILE A 64 -28.30 4.08 -8.81
N GLN A 65 -29.30 3.83 -9.65
CA GLN A 65 -29.10 3.21 -10.97
C GLN A 65 -29.10 4.27 -12.07
N GLY A 66 -28.39 3.96 -13.15
CA GLY A 66 -28.40 4.84 -14.32
C GLY A 66 -28.07 4.10 -15.61
N ILE A 67 -28.45 4.73 -16.71
CA ILE A 67 -28.07 4.30 -18.06
C ILE A 67 -27.45 5.47 -18.79
N THR A 68 -26.26 5.25 -19.32
CA THR A 68 -25.54 6.29 -20.08
C THR A 68 -26.13 6.44 -21.50
N ASN A 69 -25.81 7.56 -22.15
CA ASN A 69 -26.18 7.79 -23.57
C ASN A 69 -25.52 6.75 -24.51
N GLN A 70 -24.52 5.99 -24.04
CA GLN A 70 -23.88 4.90 -24.79
C GLN A 70 -24.52 3.53 -24.49
N GLY A 71 -25.52 3.47 -23.59
CA GLY A 71 -26.20 2.25 -23.19
C GLY A 71 -25.52 1.48 -22.06
N ASP A 72 -24.47 2.04 -21.42
CA ASP A 72 -23.84 1.40 -20.28
C ASP A 72 -24.75 1.47 -19.06
N LYS A 73 -24.94 0.32 -18.40
CA LYS A 73 -25.66 0.22 -17.13
C LYS A 73 -24.74 0.61 -15.98
N ILE A 74 -25.20 1.50 -15.12
CA ILE A 74 -24.43 2.05 -14.00
C ILE A 74 -25.14 1.74 -12.68
N THR A 75 -24.38 1.36 -11.67
CA THR A 75 -24.81 1.33 -10.27
C THR A 75 -23.85 2.18 -9.45
N LEU A 76 -24.38 3.15 -8.71
CA LEU A 76 -23.67 4.00 -7.76
C LEU A 76 -24.04 3.57 -6.35
N CYS A 77 -23.03 3.40 -5.47
CA CYS A 77 -23.24 2.88 -4.12
C CYS A 77 -22.75 3.86 -3.06
N ASP A 78 -23.39 3.80 -1.88
CA ASP A 78 -23.03 4.54 -0.68
C ASP A 78 -23.00 6.05 -0.91
N GLY A 79 -24.13 6.59 -1.43
CA GLY A 79 -24.28 7.98 -1.79
C GLY A 79 -24.87 8.85 -0.69
N PHE A 80 -24.53 10.13 -0.76
CA PHE A 80 -25.16 11.18 0.05
C PHE A 80 -25.29 12.47 -0.77
N GLN A 81 -26.25 13.30 -0.39
CA GLN A 81 -26.44 14.59 -1.03
C GLN A 81 -25.37 15.58 -0.55
N SER A 82 -24.55 16.06 -1.48
CA SER A 82 -23.49 17.06 -1.19
C SER A 82 -23.93 18.49 -1.46
N LYS A 83 -24.89 18.71 -2.41
CA LYS A 83 -25.42 20.03 -2.72
C LYS A 83 -26.86 19.93 -3.25
N ARG A 84 -27.66 20.92 -2.92
CA ARG A 84 -29.00 21.15 -3.48
C ARG A 84 -29.16 22.61 -3.87
N SER A 85 -29.72 22.89 -5.03
CA SER A 85 -29.95 24.25 -5.49
C SER A 85 -31.35 24.40 -6.01
N TYR A 86 -31.97 25.52 -5.70
CA TYR A 86 -33.27 25.95 -6.20
C TYR A 86 -33.05 27.26 -6.94
N SER A 87 -33.49 27.32 -8.17
CA SER A 87 -33.46 28.53 -8.99
C SER A 87 -34.84 28.75 -9.64
N GLY A 88 -35.07 29.92 -10.14
CA GLY A 88 -36.32 30.21 -10.91
C GLY A 88 -36.51 29.33 -12.15
N PHE A 89 -35.46 28.61 -12.58
CA PHE A 89 -35.48 27.71 -13.74
C PHE A 89 -35.56 26.22 -13.36
N GLY A 90 -35.58 25.86 -12.06
CA GLY A 90 -35.73 24.48 -11.63
C GLY A 90 -34.94 24.12 -10.41
N LYS A 91 -35.04 22.84 -10.02
CA LYS A 91 -34.32 22.21 -8.92
C LYS A 91 -33.11 21.48 -9.50
N SER A 92 -31.97 21.47 -8.78
CA SER A 92 -30.84 20.62 -9.11
C SER A 92 -30.25 19.99 -7.84
N GLN A 93 -29.72 18.78 -7.96
CA GLN A 93 -29.16 18.01 -6.86
C GLN A 93 -27.78 17.49 -7.26
N THR A 94 -26.82 17.55 -6.35
CA THR A 94 -25.52 16.89 -6.51
C THR A 94 -25.37 15.85 -5.42
N LEU A 95 -25.08 14.63 -5.85
CA LEU A 95 -24.85 13.48 -4.98
C LEU A 95 -23.36 13.06 -5.08
N SER A 96 -22.77 12.65 -3.98
CA SER A 96 -21.43 12.09 -3.93
C SER A 96 -21.50 10.62 -3.54
N PHE A 97 -20.69 9.79 -4.19
CA PHE A 97 -20.68 8.34 -4.00
C PHE A 97 -19.28 7.81 -3.69
N ASN A 98 -19.22 6.65 -3.06
CA ASN A 98 -17.95 5.99 -2.75
C ASN A 98 -17.55 4.97 -3.81
N LYS A 99 -18.54 4.35 -4.50
CA LYS A 99 -18.31 3.26 -5.45
C LYS A 99 -19.16 3.46 -6.70
N LEU A 100 -18.57 3.13 -7.85
CA LEU A 100 -19.20 3.11 -9.16
C LEU A 100 -18.97 1.74 -9.80
N ILE A 101 -20.05 1.08 -10.22
CA ILE A 101 -20.03 -0.20 -10.94
C ILE A 101 -20.63 0.02 -12.33
N ILE A 102 -19.88 -0.37 -13.37
CA ILE A 102 -20.29 -0.28 -14.76
C ILE A 102 -20.55 -1.69 -15.29
N GLY A 103 -21.73 -1.93 -15.88
CA GLY A 103 -22.08 -3.16 -16.57
C GLY A 103 -23.38 -3.82 -16.11
N LYS A 104 -23.92 -3.47 -14.93
CA LYS A 104 -25.17 -4.05 -14.40
C LYS A 104 -25.89 -3.07 -13.48
N HIS A 105 -27.20 -3.20 -13.38
CA HIS A 105 -28.01 -2.63 -12.32
C HIS A 105 -28.14 -3.62 -11.17
N PHE A 106 -27.81 -3.17 -9.95
CA PHE A 106 -28.05 -3.88 -8.70
C PHE A 106 -29.12 -3.11 -7.92
N ASN A 107 -30.11 -3.80 -7.33
CA ASN A 107 -31.20 -3.18 -6.59
C ASN A 107 -30.86 -2.96 -5.12
N SER A 108 -29.99 -3.78 -4.55
CA SER A 108 -29.55 -3.68 -3.16
C SER A 108 -28.05 -3.94 -3.01
N LEU A 109 -27.44 -3.45 -1.93
CA LEU A 109 -26.04 -3.72 -1.62
C LEU A 109 -25.75 -5.21 -1.43
N ASN A 110 -26.74 -5.99 -0.94
CA ASN A 110 -26.62 -7.44 -0.73
C ASN A 110 -26.52 -8.25 -2.04
N GLU A 111 -26.95 -7.68 -3.16
CA GLU A 111 -26.81 -8.31 -4.49
C GLU A 111 -25.41 -8.12 -5.08
N ILE A 112 -24.59 -7.21 -4.51
CA ILE A 112 -23.24 -6.88 -5.01
C ILE A 112 -22.25 -7.90 -4.49
N ILE A 113 -22.37 -9.13 -4.99
CA ILE A 113 -21.48 -10.25 -4.68
C ILE A 113 -20.88 -10.81 -5.95
N PHE A 114 -19.59 -11.20 -5.89
CA PHE A 114 -18.83 -11.64 -7.05
C PHE A 114 -18.11 -12.97 -6.80
N HIS A 115 -17.88 -13.71 -7.89
CA HIS A 115 -17.13 -14.96 -7.88
C HIS A 115 -15.61 -14.75 -7.91
N SER A 116 -15.17 -13.69 -8.56
CA SER A 116 -13.75 -13.34 -8.64
C SER A 116 -13.58 -11.89 -9.02
N LEU A 117 -12.38 -11.38 -8.77
CA LEU A 117 -11.97 -10.05 -9.16
C LEU A 117 -10.58 -10.10 -9.78
N SER A 118 -10.42 -9.48 -10.95
CA SER A 118 -9.13 -9.26 -11.62
C SER A 118 -8.73 -7.82 -11.39
N ILE A 119 -7.50 -7.61 -10.94
CA ILE A 119 -6.93 -6.28 -10.71
C ILE A 119 -5.59 -6.13 -11.41
N SER A 120 -5.32 -4.94 -11.96
CA SER A 120 -3.97 -4.54 -12.38
C SER A 120 -3.43 -3.42 -11.49
N TYR A 121 -2.11 -3.41 -11.34
CA TYR A 121 -1.39 -2.41 -10.55
C TYR A 121 -0.36 -1.68 -11.40
N SER A 122 0.10 -0.52 -10.93
CA SER A 122 1.23 0.17 -11.54
C SER A 122 2.49 -0.69 -11.44
N GLY A 123 3.26 -0.78 -12.54
CA GLY A 123 4.51 -1.56 -12.59
C GLY A 123 4.34 -3.07 -12.39
N LEU A 124 3.13 -3.62 -12.52
CA LEU A 124 2.88 -5.05 -12.31
C LEU A 124 3.60 -5.92 -13.33
N GLU A 125 3.67 -5.48 -14.58
CA GLU A 125 4.39 -6.13 -15.67
C GLU A 125 5.89 -6.25 -15.34
N ASP A 126 6.49 -5.15 -14.87
CA ASP A 126 7.91 -5.10 -14.50
C ASP A 126 8.20 -5.98 -13.28
N TRP A 127 7.33 -5.92 -12.26
CA TRP A 127 7.46 -6.75 -11.06
C TRP A 127 7.32 -8.25 -11.37
N MET A 128 6.39 -8.63 -12.27
CA MET A 128 6.25 -10.03 -12.69
C MET A 128 7.44 -10.52 -13.50
N GLY A 129 8.12 -9.62 -14.23
CA GLY A 129 9.36 -9.91 -14.94
C GLY A 129 9.24 -10.92 -16.09
N PHE A 130 8.03 -11.13 -16.64
CA PHE A 130 7.84 -11.93 -17.84
C PHE A 130 8.16 -11.10 -19.08
N GLN A 131 8.75 -11.75 -20.09
CA GLN A 131 9.05 -11.16 -21.41
C GLN A 131 8.21 -11.86 -22.49
N PRO A 132 6.92 -11.48 -22.64
CA PRO A 132 6.01 -12.18 -23.54
C PRO A 132 6.24 -11.85 -25.02
N PHE A 133 7.03 -10.85 -25.34
CA PHE A 133 7.33 -10.44 -26.71
C PHE A 133 8.74 -10.89 -27.13
N THR A 134 8.83 -11.43 -28.34
CA THR A 134 10.12 -11.72 -28.97
C THR A 134 10.12 -11.10 -30.35
N GLU A 135 11.17 -10.35 -30.66
CA GLU A 135 11.38 -9.78 -31.99
C GLU A 135 12.54 -10.50 -32.68
N THR A 136 12.31 -10.89 -33.93
CA THR A 136 13.33 -11.51 -34.79
C THR A 136 13.40 -10.74 -36.10
N THR A 137 14.61 -10.39 -36.53
CA THR A 137 14.84 -9.71 -37.80
C THR A 137 15.72 -10.52 -38.72
N GLU A 138 15.40 -10.53 -40.00
CA GLU A 138 16.20 -11.11 -41.08
C GLU A 138 16.69 -9.97 -41.98
N LEU A 139 18.00 -9.93 -42.24
CA LEU A 139 18.61 -8.94 -43.11
C LEU A 139 18.92 -9.55 -44.47
N LYS A 140 18.90 -8.71 -45.51
CA LYS A 140 19.45 -9.06 -46.86
C LYS A 140 20.98 -8.95 -46.83
N GLU A 141 21.65 -9.45 -47.92
CA GLU A 141 23.11 -9.40 -48.06
C GLU A 141 23.68 -7.96 -47.92
N ASN A 142 22.93 -6.94 -48.36
CA ASN A 142 23.28 -5.55 -48.23
C ASN A 142 22.92 -4.92 -46.89
N LEU A 143 22.65 -5.69 -45.84
CA LEU A 143 22.28 -5.31 -44.49
C LEU A 143 20.94 -4.54 -44.38
N THR A 144 20.14 -4.49 -45.43
CA THR A 144 18.79 -3.91 -45.34
C THR A 144 17.82 -4.93 -44.78
N LEU A 145 16.81 -4.43 -44.02
CA LEU A 145 15.78 -5.28 -43.42
C LEU A 145 15.01 -6.05 -44.51
N LYS A 146 14.97 -7.38 -44.42
CA LYS A 146 14.17 -8.26 -45.27
C LYS A 146 12.86 -8.63 -44.62
N LYS A 147 12.91 -8.93 -43.31
CA LYS A 147 11.74 -9.41 -42.55
C LYS A 147 11.91 -9.07 -41.09
N ALA A 148 10.82 -8.67 -40.44
CA ALA A 148 10.71 -8.57 -39.01
C ALA A 148 9.52 -9.41 -38.55
N ILE A 149 9.68 -10.14 -37.45
CA ILE A 149 8.63 -10.93 -36.82
C ILE A 149 8.56 -10.49 -35.37
N LEU A 150 7.36 -10.08 -34.96
CA LEU A 150 7.03 -9.89 -33.55
C LEU A 150 6.12 -11.05 -33.12
N SER A 151 6.58 -11.88 -32.20
CA SER A 151 5.79 -12.96 -31.61
C SER A 151 5.40 -12.63 -30.18
N TYR A 152 4.28 -13.20 -29.74
CA TYR A 152 3.77 -13.07 -28.38
C TYR A 152 3.46 -14.45 -27.84
N GLU A 153 3.98 -14.74 -26.63
CA GLU A 153 3.69 -15.97 -25.89
C GLU A 153 3.06 -15.61 -24.54
N PHE A 154 1.97 -16.32 -24.21
CA PHE A 154 1.32 -16.11 -22.93
C PHE A 154 2.24 -16.55 -21.78
N PRO A 155 2.52 -15.68 -20.79
CA PRO A 155 3.30 -16.05 -19.62
C PRO A 155 2.66 -17.21 -18.85
N PRO A 156 3.48 -18.03 -18.17
CA PRO A 156 2.97 -19.07 -17.30
C PRO A 156 2.19 -18.45 -16.15
N THR A 157 1.16 -19.13 -15.71
CA THR A 157 0.36 -18.73 -14.58
C THR A 157 0.95 -19.26 -13.28
N LEU A 158 1.18 -18.38 -12.30
CA LEU A 158 1.51 -18.76 -10.94
C LEU A 158 0.26 -18.66 -10.07
N GLU A 159 0.03 -19.68 -9.24
CA GLU A 159 -1.09 -19.72 -8.31
C GLU A 159 -0.55 -19.87 -6.89
N GLY A 160 -1.28 -19.33 -5.90
CA GLY A 160 -1.02 -19.50 -4.48
C GLY A 160 -2.33 -19.43 -3.72
N TYR A 161 -2.52 -20.29 -2.73
CA TYR A 161 -3.72 -20.34 -1.91
C TYR A 161 -3.47 -19.69 -0.55
N ILE A 162 -4.26 -18.65 -0.22
CA ILE A 162 -4.21 -17.96 1.07
C ILE A 162 -5.18 -18.62 2.02
N SER A 163 -4.68 -19.46 2.91
CA SER A 163 -5.48 -20.30 3.82
C SER A 163 -6.33 -19.46 4.78
N SER A 164 -5.78 -18.37 5.32
CA SER A 164 -6.47 -17.47 6.26
C SER A 164 -7.66 -16.73 5.63
N LYS A 165 -7.67 -16.58 4.31
CA LYS A 165 -8.71 -15.87 3.54
C LYS A 165 -9.58 -16.79 2.70
N LYS A 166 -9.26 -18.10 2.64
CA LYS A 166 -9.94 -19.09 1.80
C LYS A 166 -10.05 -18.60 0.35
N THR A 167 -8.93 -18.19 -0.22
CA THR A 167 -8.90 -17.61 -1.56
C THR A 167 -7.63 -17.99 -2.31
N LYS A 168 -7.75 -18.20 -3.61
CA LYS A 168 -6.63 -18.39 -4.51
C LYS A 168 -6.26 -17.04 -5.14
N ILE A 169 -4.97 -16.73 -5.16
CA ILE A 169 -4.38 -15.63 -5.92
C ILE A 169 -3.66 -16.21 -7.14
N LYS A 170 -3.93 -15.64 -8.29
CA LYS A 170 -3.39 -16.14 -9.56
C LYS A 170 -2.85 -14.99 -10.38
N THR A 171 -1.64 -15.16 -10.96
CA THR A 171 -1.15 -14.24 -11.98
C THR A 171 -1.91 -14.47 -13.28
N GLY A 172 -2.34 -13.37 -13.89
CA GLY A 172 -3.05 -13.39 -15.16
C GLY A 172 -2.53 -12.32 -16.10
N CYS A 173 -3.04 -12.33 -17.30
CA CYS A 173 -2.79 -11.25 -18.25
C CYS A 173 -3.93 -11.08 -19.25
N THR A 174 -3.97 -9.90 -19.84
CA THR A 174 -4.81 -9.61 -21.01
C THR A 174 -3.93 -9.25 -22.19
N PHE A 175 -4.28 -9.79 -23.35
CA PHE A 175 -3.64 -9.49 -24.63
C PHE A 175 -4.63 -8.75 -25.51
N THR A 176 -4.21 -7.64 -26.06
CA THR A 176 -4.99 -6.90 -27.06
C THR A 176 -4.15 -6.60 -28.28
N SER A 177 -4.76 -6.68 -29.45
CA SER A 177 -4.13 -6.24 -30.69
C SER A 177 -4.89 -5.05 -31.27
N SER A 178 -4.15 -4.07 -31.78
CA SER A 178 -4.69 -2.82 -32.31
C SER A 178 -4.05 -2.46 -33.63
N GLY A 179 -4.61 -1.47 -34.31
CA GLY A 179 -4.08 -0.92 -35.54
C GLY A 179 -4.72 -1.50 -36.80
N ASP A 180 -4.15 -1.10 -37.93
CA ASP A 180 -4.59 -1.42 -39.28
C ASP A 180 -3.56 -2.37 -39.94
N PHE A 181 -4.01 -3.42 -40.65
CA PHE A 181 -3.11 -4.40 -41.27
C PHE A 181 -2.22 -3.81 -42.37
N HIS A 182 -2.58 -2.67 -42.93
CA HIS A 182 -1.84 -2.03 -44.01
C HIS A 182 -0.85 -0.97 -43.55
N LYS A 183 -1.09 -0.40 -42.35
CA LYS A 183 -0.31 0.77 -41.90
C LYS A 183 0.46 0.50 -40.62
N ASN A 184 -0.19 -0.09 -39.61
CA ASN A 184 0.42 -0.35 -38.32
C ASN A 184 -0.28 -1.50 -37.60
N ARG A 185 0.47 -2.27 -36.84
CA ARG A 185 -0.08 -3.31 -35.96
C ARG A 185 0.64 -3.24 -34.61
N GLY A 186 -0.14 -3.15 -33.55
CA GLY A 186 0.37 -3.12 -32.17
C GLY A 186 -0.19 -4.26 -31.36
N TYR A 187 0.61 -4.76 -30.42
CA TYR A 187 0.20 -5.71 -29.40
C TYR A 187 0.42 -5.08 -28.04
N THR A 188 -0.53 -5.30 -27.13
CA THR A 188 -0.43 -4.81 -25.75
C THR A 188 -0.66 -5.96 -24.80
N HIS A 189 0.29 -6.15 -23.90
CA HIS A 189 0.20 -7.04 -22.75
C HIS A 189 -0.12 -6.21 -21.50
N LYS A 190 -1.09 -6.66 -20.70
CA LYS A 190 -1.38 -6.09 -19.39
C LYS A 190 -1.45 -7.21 -18.36
N ALA A 191 -0.61 -7.14 -17.36
CA ALA A 191 -0.61 -8.07 -16.24
C ALA A 191 -1.79 -7.83 -15.31
N THR A 192 -2.31 -8.92 -14.73
CA THR A 192 -3.36 -8.88 -13.72
C THR A 192 -3.04 -9.84 -12.58
N ILE A 193 -3.64 -9.56 -11.43
CA ILE A 193 -3.77 -10.51 -10.32
C ILE A 193 -5.25 -10.84 -10.21
N ASP A 194 -5.56 -12.13 -10.30
CA ASP A 194 -6.92 -12.65 -10.16
C ASP A 194 -7.12 -13.19 -8.74
N ILE A 195 -8.16 -12.72 -8.08
CA ILE A 195 -8.57 -13.10 -6.73
C ILE A 195 -9.79 -14.02 -6.85
N LEU A 196 -9.65 -15.28 -6.45
CA LEU A 196 -10.65 -16.33 -6.60
C LEU A 196 -10.97 -16.94 -5.23
N PRO A 197 -11.92 -16.36 -4.48
CA PRO A 197 -12.36 -16.95 -3.21
C PRO A 197 -13.12 -18.26 -3.44
N ASP A 198 -13.13 -19.15 -2.43
CA ASP A 198 -13.85 -20.42 -2.48
C ASP A 198 -15.37 -20.22 -2.61
N GLU A 199 -15.88 -19.11 -2.07
CA GLU A 199 -17.28 -18.69 -2.14
C GLU A 199 -17.39 -17.27 -2.67
N GLN A 200 -18.56 -16.89 -3.17
CA GLN A 200 -18.82 -15.50 -3.55
C GLN A 200 -18.62 -14.55 -2.37
N ARG A 201 -18.06 -13.39 -2.65
CA ARG A 201 -17.79 -12.35 -1.66
C ARG A 201 -18.35 -11.01 -2.11
N ASP A 202 -18.62 -10.15 -1.12
CA ASP A 202 -18.99 -8.76 -1.37
C ASP A 202 -17.78 -7.91 -1.82
N LEU A 203 -18.07 -6.71 -2.26
CA LEU A 203 -17.06 -5.82 -2.80
C LEU A 203 -16.06 -5.33 -1.73
N ASP A 204 -16.51 -5.14 -0.49
CA ASP A 204 -15.64 -4.66 0.59
C ASP A 204 -14.61 -5.71 1.00
N TRP A 205 -14.99 -6.99 0.96
CA TRP A 205 -14.04 -8.08 1.14
C TRP A 205 -12.95 -8.06 0.04
N PHE A 206 -13.35 -7.88 -1.23
CA PHE A 206 -12.39 -7.78 -2.33
C PHE A 206 -11.47 -6.57 -2.18
N PHE A 207 -12.01 -5.42 -1.78
CA PHE A 207 -11.19 -4.23 -1.54
C PHE A 207 -10.14 -4.46 -0.46
N ASN A 208 -10.50 -5.12 0.64
CA ASN A 208 -9.53 -5.48 1.68
C ASN A 208 -8.39 -6.33 1.13
N ILE A 209 -8.69 -7.35 0.30
CA ILE A 209 -7.67 -8.19 -0.30
C ILE A 209 -6.82 -7.40 -1.32
N THR A 210 -7.43 -6.56 -2.15
CA THR A 210 -6.69 -5.76 -3.13
C THR A 210 -5.76 -4.74 -2.49
N HIS A 211 -6.13 -4.15 -1.35
CA HIS A 211 -5.26 -3.27 -0.57
C HIS A 211 -4.09 -4.04 0.06
N GLU A 212 -4.35 -5.21 0.65
CA GLU A 212 -3.28 -6.04 1.20
C GLU A 212 -2.28 -6.46 0.12
N ILE A 213 -2.75 -6.79 -1.10
CA ILE A 213 -1.86 -7.10 -2.24
C ILE A 213 -1.11 -5.84 -2.70
N GLN A 214 -1.75 -4.67 -2.73
CA GLN A 214 -1.11 -3.40 -3.03
C GLN A 214 0.04 -3.10 -2.06
N ASP A 215 -0.21 -3.25 -0.77
CA ASP A 215 0.77 -3.07 0.30
C ASP A 215 1.91 -4.09 0.20
N PHE A 216 1.59 -5.34 -0.12
CA PHE A 216 2.58 -6.38 -0.37
C PHE A 216 3.50 -6.03 -1.55
N LEU A 217 2.93 -5.61 -2.67
CA LEU A 217 3.70 -5.17 -3.84
C LEU A 217 4.52 -3.91 -3.52
N THR A 218 3.95 -2.96 -2.78
CA THR A 218 4.65 -1.74 -2.33
C THR A 218 5.85 -2.08 -1.46
N LEU A 219 5.74 -3.06 -0.55
CA LEU A 219 6.87 -3.54 0.22
C LEU A 219 7.94 -4.15 -0.68
N LEU A 220 7.57 -5.11 -1.54
CA LEU A 220 8.53 -5.86 -2.35
C LEU A 220 9.24 -5.00 -3.42
N THR A 221 8.54 -4.00 -3.96
CA THR A 221 9.13 -3.06 -4.93
C THR A 221 9.79 -1.85 -4.28
N ASN A 222 9.63 -1.70 -2.95
CA ASN A 222 10.06 -0.53 -2.19
C ASN A 222 9.57 0.81 -2.77
N ARG A 223 8.37 0.81 -3.36
CA ARG A 223 7.74 1.96 -4.04
C ARG A 223 6.23 1.93 -3.88
N ALA A 224 5.62 3.12 -3.90
CA ALA A 224 4.17 3.23 -3.93
C ALA A 224 3.61 2.57 -5.19
N ILE A 225 2.76 1.58 -5.00
CA ILE A 225 2.01 0.89 -6.06
C ILE A 225 0.57 1.39 -6.04
N SER A 226 -0.01 1.65 -7.22
CA SER A 226 -1.39 2.07 -7.39
C SER A 226 -2.24 1.01 -8.09
N GLN A 227 -3.53 0.98 -7.76
CA GLN A 227 -4.51 0.15 -8.47
C GLN A 227 -4.91 0.86 -9.78
N LYS A 228 -4.99 0.11 -10.90
CA LYS A 228 -5.33 0.67 -12.22
C LYS A 228 -6.70 0.25 -12.72
N HIS A 229 -6.95 -1.05 -12.80
CA HIS A 229 -8.20 -1.59 -13.30
C HIS A 229 -8.73 -2.62 -12.33
N LEU A 230 -10.00 -2.50 -11.95
CA LEU A 230 -10.73 -3.52 -11.23
C LEU A 230 -11.85 -4.07 -12.12
N LYS A 231 -11.85 -5.38 -12.31
CA LYS A 231 -12.85 -6.09 -13.09
C LYS A 231 -13.39 -7.29 -12.31
N ALA A 232 -14.61 -7.17 -11.82
CA ALA A 232 -15.29 -8.27 -11.14
C ALA A 232 -16.00 -9.21 -12.11
N LYS A 233 -16.18 -10.47 -11.71
CA LYS A 233 -16.93 -11.48 -12.45
C LYS A 233 -18.09 -11.98 -11.62
N GLY A 234 -19.28 -11.90 -12.21
CA GLY A 234 -20.54 -12.37 -11.65
C GLY A 234 -20.89 -13.79 -12.06
N ASN A 235 -22.18 -14.02 -12.31
CA ASN A 235 -22.73 -15.31 -12.68
C ASN A 235 -22.31 -15.76 -14.08
N ILE A 236 -22.41 -17.05 -14.34
CA ILE A 236 -22.17 -17.61 -15.67
C ILE A 236 -23.33 -17.23 -16.58
N ILE A 237 -23.03 -16.61 -17.72
CA ILE A 237 -23.99 -16.25 -18.76
C ILE A 237 -23.95 -17.19 -19.97
N ASN A 238 -22.88 -17.99 -20.07
CA ASN A 238 -22.77 -19.01 -21.12
C ASN A 238 -22.05 -20.25 -20.55
N ASP A 239 -22.83 -21.30 -20.28
CA ASP A 239 -22.32 -22.52 -19.66
C ASP A 239 -21.35 -23.28 -20.57
N LYS A 240 -21.56 -23.26 -21.89
CA LYS A 240 -20.71 -23.98 -22.87
C LYS A 240 -19.26 -23.46 -22.84
N HIS A 241 -19.10 -22.15 -22.68
CA HIS A 241 -17.79 -21.51 -22.70
C HIS A 241 -17.36 -20.99 -21.32
N LYS A 242 -18.15 -21.26 -20.27
CA LYS A 242 -17.97 -20.77 -18.91
C LYS A 242 -17.73 -19.24 -18.83
N ILE A 243 -18.40 -18.50 -19.73
CA ILE A 243 -18.32 -17.04 -19.78
C ILE A 243 -19.15 -16.48 -18.62
N ARG A 244 -18.55 -15.58 -17.85
CA ARG A 244 -19.19 -14.87 -16.74
C ARG A 244 -19.48 -13.43 -17.09
N GLU A 245 -20.51 -12.86 -16.45
CA GLU A 245 -20.72 -11.41 -16.42
C GLU A 245 -19.45 -10.72 -15.98
N SER A 246 -19.18 -9.53 -16.51
CA SER A 246 -18.00 -8.73 -16.18
C SER A 246 -18.39 -7.30 -15.88
N PHE A 247 -17.87 -6.76 -14.79
CA PHE A 247 -18.17 -5.42 -14.30
C PHE A 247 -16.88 -4.64 -14.08
N PHE A 248 -16.87 -3.36 -14.44
CA PHE A 248 -15.78 -2.46 -14.10
C PHE A 248 -16.14 -1.71 -12.82
N ILE A 249 -15.18 -1.61 -11.91
CA ILE A 249 -15.38 -1.03 -10.59
C ILE A 249 -14.44 0.14 -10.41
N PHE A 250 -14.97 1.25 -9.92
CA PHE A 250 -14.23 2.45 -9.56
C PHE A 250 -14.56 2.83 -8.13
N SER A 251 -13.55 3.25 -7.37
CA SER A 251 -13.68 3.65 -5.98
C SER A 251 -12.74 4.79 -5.64
N LEU A 252 -13.12 5.61 -4.69
CA LEU A 252 -12.30 6.72 -4.20
C LEU A 252 -11.13 6.30 -3.30
N TYR A 253 -11.20 5.10 -2.73
CA TYR A 253 -10.22 4.59 -1.77
C TYR A 253 -8.84 4.27 -2.39
N HIS A 254 -8.70 4.41 -3.71
CA HIS A 254 -7.55 3.90 -4.47
C HIS A 254 -6.69 4.98 -5.11
N LYS A 255 -6.89 6.26 -4.72
CA LYS A 255 -6.05 7.34 -5.26
C LYS A 255 -4.67 7.30 -4.64
N THR A 256 -3.69 7.04 -5.47
CA THR A 256 -2.27 7.11 -5.11
C THR A 256 -1.58 8.23 -5.85
N PRO A 257 -0.53 8.82 -5.25
CA PRO A 257 0.28 9.84 -5.88
C PRO A 257 0.98 9.31 -7.13
N GLN A 258 1.62 10.21 -7.87
CA GLN A 258 2.30 9.96 -9.15
C GLN A 258 3.01 8.60 -9.21
N GLU A 259 2.66 7.82 -10.24
CA GLU A 259 3.33 6.56 -10.54
C GLU A 259 4.79 6.82 -10.89
N LYS A 260 5.69 6.17 -10.18
CA LYS A 260 7.11 6.10 -10.57
C LYS A 260 7.37 4.77 -11.25
N GLU A 261 8.02 4.81 -12.40
CA GLU A 261 8.45 3.61 -13.11
C GLU A 261 9.36 2.75 -12.23
N ILE A 262 9.13 1.45 -12.20
CA ILE A 262 10.01 0.50 -11.51
C ILE A 262 11.25 0.28 -12.39
N LYS A 263 12.40 0.72 -11.89
CA LYS A 263 13.65 0.53 -12.61
C LYS A 263 14.32 -0.78 -12.21
N PRO A 264 14.86 -1.55 -13.15
CA PRO A 264 15.44 -2.88 -12.87
C PRO A 264 16.60 -2.90 -11.86
N PHE A 265 17.22 -1.74 -11.59
CA PHE A 265 18.41 -1.62 -10.75
C PHE A 265 18.12 -1.06 -9.36
N GLU A 266 16.86 -0.90 -8.97
CA GLU A 266 16.49 -0.39 -7.66
C GLU A 266 16.18 -1.54 -6.71
N MET A 267 16.35 -1.29 -5.41
CA MET A 267 16.08 -2.28 -4.36
C MET A 267 14.65 -2.80 -4.46
N SER A 268 14.50 -4.00 -5.01
CA SER A 268 13.20 -4.63 -5.23
C SER A 268 13.32 -6.16 -5.29
N ILE A 269 12.26 -6.85 -4.93
CA ILE A 269 12.14 -8.31 -5.05
C ILE A 269 11.01 -8.59 -6.05
N GLY A 270 11.40 -8.99 -7.26
CA GLY A 270 10.48 -9.36 -8.33
C GLY A 270 9.90 -10.76 -8.17
N LEU A 271 8.77 -11.04 -8.83
CA LEU A 271 8.08 -12.33 -8.77
C LEU A 271 8.99 -13.50 -9.16
N GLN A 272 9.84 -13.33 -10.17
CA GLN A 272 10.74 -14.41 -10.64
C GLN A 272 11.73 -14.86 -9.57
N MET A 273 12.11 -13.98 -8.63
CA MET A 273 13.00 -14.31 -7.53
C MET A 273 12.33 -15.19 -6.47
N ILE A 274 11.00 -15.06 -6.30
CA ILE A 274 10.23 -15.71 -5.23
C ILE A 274 9.20 -16.72 -5.74
N LYS A 275 9.17 -17.02 -7.04
CA LYS A 275 8.14 -17.86 -7.65
C LYS A 275 8.02 -19.25 -7.04
N ASP A 276 9.14 -19.86 -6.63
CA ASP A 276 9.18 -21.21 -6.07
C ASP A 276 8.63 -21.25 -4.62
N ASP A 277 8.66 -20.12 -3.91
CA ASP A 277 8.15 -19.98 -2.55
C ASP A 277 6.88 -19.08 -2.49
N TRP A 278 6.27 -18.76 -3.63
CA TRP A 278 5.19 -17.78 -3.80
C TRP A 278 4.03 -17.96 -2.82
N GLU A 279 3.48 -19.17 -2.75
CA GLU A 279 2.33 -19.46 -1.86
C GLU A 279 2.69 -19.28 -0.39
N ASN A 280 3.86 -19.74 0.03
CA ASN A 280 4.32 -19.59 1.41
C ASN A 280 4.51 -18.12 1.78
N ILE A 281 5.14 -17.34 0.92
CA ILE A 281 5.37 -15.90 1.13
C ILE A 281 4.05 -15.14 1.22
N LEU A 282 3.07 -15.44 0.35
CA LEU A 282 1.73 -14.88 0.44
C LEU A 282 1.05 -15.22 1.77
N ASN A 283 1.10 -16.50 2.18
CA ASN A 283 0.50 -16.90 3.46
C ASN A 283 1.17 -16.19 4.64
N GLN A 284 2.50 -16.02 4.63
CA GLN A 284 3.21 -15.26 5.67
C GLN A 284 2.75 -13.80 5.72
N TRP A 285 2.54 -13.15 4.55
CA TRP A 285 2.02 -11.78 4.49
C TRP A 285 0.67 -11.62 5.19
N PHE A 286 -0.27 -12.52 4.92
CA PHE A 286 -1.64 -12.45 5.44
C PHE A 286 -1.80 -12.88 6.90
N VAL A 287 -0.79 -13.50 7.50
CA VAL A 287 -0.78 -13.90 8.93
C VAL A 287 0.22 -13.09 9.77
N ASP A 288 1.04 -12.22 9.15
CA ASP A 288 2.03 -11.42 9.85
C ASP A 288 1.41 -10.46 10.86
N THR A 289 1.87 -10.54 12.10
CA THR A 289 1.37 -9.75 13.23
C THR A 289 1.98 -8.35 13.31
N SER A 290 3.01 -8.04 12.52
CA SER A 290 3.68 -6.71 12.52
C SER A 290 2.89 -5.61 11.80
N TYR A 291 1.57 -5.74 11.76
CA TYR A 291 0.69 -4.83 11.02
C TYR A 291 0.93 -3.35 11.32
N SER A 292 1.08 -2.99 12.60
CA SER A 292 1.29 -1.58 13.00
C SER A 292 2.63 -1.04 12.50
N ALA A 293 3.72 -1.81 12.64
CA ALA A 293 5.04 -1.44 12.15
C ALA A 293 5.04 -1.31 10.61
N ARG A 294 4.46 -2.32 9.94
CA ARG A 294 4.33 -2.37 8.49
C ARG A 294 3.55 -1.17 7.93
N LYS A 295 2.43 -0.81 8.55
CA LYS A 295 1.61 0.34 8.15
C LYS A 295 2.37 1.66 8.24
N ILE A 296 3.18 1.87 9.28
CA ILE A 296 4.01 3.09 9.41
C ILE A 296 5.07 3.11 8.31
N TYR A 297 5.75 1.99 8.05
CA TYR A 297 6.75 1.87 6.99
C TYR A 297 6.17 2.18 5.61
N LEU A 298 5.07 1.51 5.24
CA LEU A 298 4.43 1.68 3.94
C LEU A 298 3.90 3.09 3.74
N ARG A 299 3.39 3.75 4.79
CA ARG A 299 2.99 5.16 4.73
C ARG A 299 4.11 6.06 4.22
N ASN A 300 5.36 5.80 4.60
CA ASN A 300 6.51 6.58 4.11
C ASN A 300 6.78 6.35 2.61
N LEU A 301 6.39 5.20 2.06
CA LEU A 301 6.51 4.92 0.63
C LEU A 301 5.37 5.57 -0.17
N TYR A 302 4.16 5.68 0.40
CA TYR A 302 3.00 6.31 -0.25
C TYR A 302 3.05 7.85 -0.20
N GLU A 303 3.51 8.43 0.90
CA GLU A 303 3.55 9.87 1.11
C GLU A 303 4.90 10.44 0.66
N THR A 304 4.92 11.16 -0.46
CA THR A 304 6.16 11.71 -1.07
C THR A 304 6.55 13.09 -0.53
N GLU A 305 5.62 13.80 0.10
CA GLU A 305 5.83 15.18 0.60
C GLU A 305 6.07 15.20 2.11
N LYS A 306 7.13 14.53 2.56
CA LYS A 306 7.54 14.51 3.97
C LYS A 306 8.89 15.17 4.15
N THR A 307 9.08 15.80 5.31
CA THR A 307 10.42 16.23 5.74
C THR A 307 11.25 15.01 6.15
N TRP A 308 12.56 15.16 6.11
CA TRP A 308 13.47 14.09 6.52
C TRP A 308 13.30 13.73 8.00
N GLU A 309 12.98 14.72 8.85
CA GLU A 309 12.72 14.52 10.28
C GLU A 309 11.48 13.66 10.50
N THR A 310 10.38 13.93 9.77
CA THR A 310 9.16 13.13 9.86
C THR A 310 9.39 11.69 9.41
N THR A 311 10.09 11.51 8.29
CA THR A 311 10.48 10.18 7.77
C THR A 311 11.36 9.43 8.78
N TYR A 312 12.32 10.14 9.38
CA TYR A 312 13.20 9.59 10.42
C TYR A 312 12.41 9.10 11.63
N LEU A 313 11.51 9.93 12.17
CA LEU A 313 10.67 9.56 13.32
C LEU A 313 9.79 8.36 13.02
N ASP A 314 9.21 8.29 11.83
CA ASP A 314 8.40 7.16 11.40
C ASP A 314 9.24 5.87 11.32
N TYR A 315 10.45 5.92 10.77
CA TYR A 315 11.35 4.76 10.72
C TYR A 315 11.82 4.33 12.10
N ALA A 316 12.18 5.27 12.98
CA ALA A 316 12.57 4.96 14.35
C ALA A 316 11.41 4.29 15.12
N LYS A 317 10.19 4.79 14.96
CA LYS A 317 8.97 4.21 15.53
C LYS A 317 8.67 2.82 14.95
N THR A 318 8.91 2.64 13.65
CA THR A 318 8.73 1.34 12.99
C THR A 318 9.70 0.30 13.55
N LEU A 319 10.99 0.64 13.74
CA LEU A 319 11.99 -0.23 14.36
C LEU A 319 11.59 -0.62 15.79
N GLU A 320 11.13 0.33 16.58
CA GLU A 320 10.67 0.07 17.94
C GLU A 320 9.48 -0.90 17.97
N SER A 321 8.49 -0.68 17.11
CA SER A 321 7.31 -1.55 16.99
C SER A 321 7.70 -2.94 16.49
N LEU A 322 8.53 -3.02 15.46
CA LEU A 322 8.97 -4.28 14.88
C LEU A 322 9.73 -5.14 15.90
N HIS A 323 10.59 -4.52 16.69
CA HIS A 323 11.33 -5.23 17.75
C HIS A 323 10.37 -5.76 18.84
N ARG A 324 9.36 -4.99 19.25
CA ARG A 324 8.36 -5.45 20.23
C ARG A 324 7.60 -6.67 19.71
N ASP A 325 7.23 -6.65 18.43
CA ASP A 325 6.48 -7.75 17.79
C ASP A 325 7.32 -9.04 17.63
N THR A 326 8.66 -8.92 17.60
CA THR A 326 9.55 -10.06 17.41
C THR A 326 10.15 -10.57 18.70
N ALA A 327 10.39 -9.69 19.66
CA ALA A 327 11.18 -10.02 20.85
C ALA A 327 10.36 -10.72 21.95
N GLY A 328 9.01 -10.56 21.99
CA GLY A 328 8.22 -11.12 23.08
C GLY A 328 8.88 -10.87 24.46
N GLU A 329 9.08 -11.92 25.23
CA GLU A 329 9.80 -11.89 26.52
C GLU A 329 11.29 -11.51 26.40
N ILE A 330 11.91 -11.66 25.22
CA ILE A 330 13.32 -11.29 24.97
C ILE A 330 13.56 -9.77 25.07
N GLY A 331 12.48 -8.97 25.01
CA GLY A 331 12.56 -7.50 25.21
C GLY A 331 12.81 -7.06 26.63
N GLN A 332 12.93 -7.97 27.60
CA GLN A 332 13.06 -7.75 29.02
C GLN A 332 14.40 -8.34 29.52
N PHE A 333 15.00 -7.75 30.55
CA PHE A 333 16.13 -8.35 31.25
C PHE A 333 15.72 -9.09 32.53
N LEU A 334 14.46 -8.93 32.97
CA LEU A 334 13.78 -9.69 34.01
C LEU A 334 12.38 -10.03 33.53
N SER A 335 11.89 -11.22 33.86
CA SER A 335 10.48 -11.58 33.61
C SER A 335 9.54 -10.79 34.51
N ASP A 336 8.30 -10.60 34.07
CA ASP A 336 7.27 -9.87 34.83
C ASP A 336 7.08 -10.49 36.22
N ASP A 337 7.08 -11.83 36.34
CA ASP A 337 6.95 -12.55 37.60
C ASP A 337 8.04 -12.21 38.63
N LEU A 338 9.26 -11.97 38.17
CA LEU A 338 10.38 -11.58 39.02
C LEU A 338 10.39 -10.10 39.32
N TYR A 339 9.94 -9.29 38.36
CA TYR A 339 9.99 -7.82 38.47
C TYR A 339 8.85 -7.23 39.29
N GLU A 340 7.62 -7.69 39.16
CA GLU A 340 6.44 -7.14 39.85
C GLU A 340 6.59 -7.13 41.39
N PRO A 341 7.11 -8.19 42.06
CA PRO A 341 7.38 -8.12 43.50
C PRO A 341 8.43 -7.08 43.88
N ILE A 342 9.43 -6.85 43.00
CA ILE A 342 10.47 -5.85 43.23
C ILE A 342 9.89 -4.47 43.11
N LYS A 343 9.16 -4.17 42.02
CA LYS A 343 8.45 -2.92 41.77
C LYS A 343 7.52 -2.55 42.93
N LYS A 344 6.72 -3.50 43.41
CA LYS A 344 5.82 -3.31 44.55
C LYS A 344 6.58 -2.88 45.79
N ARG A 345 7.67 -3.61 46.15
CA ARG A 345 8.53 -3.25 47.30
C ARG A 345 9.16 -1.89 47.14
N MET A 346 9.64 -1.49 45.95
CA MET A 346 10.19 -0.17 45.69
C MET A 346 9.17 0.94 45.93
N ILE A 347 7.93 0.77 45.44
CA ILE A 347 6.85 1.75 45.63
C ILE A 347 6.41 1.81 47.11
N GLU A 348 6.34 0.69 47.83
CA GLU A 348 5.99 0.62 49.23
C GLU A 348 7.07 1.23 50.13
N SER A 349 8.34 1.20 49.72
CA SER A 349 9.45 1.76 50.47
C SER A 349 9.52 3.31 50.48
N ILE A 350 8.73 3.96 49.60
CA ILE A 350 8.73 5.43 49.50
C ILE A 350 8.03 6.04 50.75
N GLN A 351 8.77 6.86 51.48
CA GLN A 351 8.24 7.56 52.65
C GLN A 351 7.64 8.92 52.28
N GLN A 352 6.58 9.28 52.94
CA GLN A 352 5.85 10.53 52.67
C GLN A 352 6.67 11.81 53.02
N GLY A 353 7.53 11.74 54.05
CA GLY A 353 8.26 12.90 54.53
C GLY A 353 7.33 14.04 54.95
N GLU A 354 7.70 15.26 54.55
CA GLU A 354 6.90 16.49 54.83
C GLU A 354 5.87 16.82 53.72
N MET A 355 5.64 15.87 52.74
CA MET A 355 4.71 16.10 51.66
C MET A 355 3.22 16.04 52.12
N GLU A 356 2.37 16.82 51.49
CA GLU A 356 0.93 16.67 51.64
C GLU A 356 0.46 15.31 51.04
N ASN A 357 -0.64 14.77 51.56
CA ASN A 357 -1.18 13.48 51.12
C ASN A 357 -1.46 13.44 49.60
N SER A 358 -1.93 14.56 49.03
CA SER A 358 -2.21 14.70 47.61
C SER A 358 -0.93 14.53 46.76
N ASP A 359 0.15 15.22 47.16
CA ASP A 359 1.43 15.23 46.46
C ASP A 359 2.15 13.89 46.58
N PHE A 360 2.07 13.28 47.77
CA PHE A 360 2.61 11.94 47.99
C PHE A 360 1.92 10.91 47.12
N ASN A 361 0.60 10.93 47.01
CA ASN A 361 -0.15 10.01 46.15
C ASN A 361 0.16 10.26 44.67
N ASN A 362 0.26 11.53 44.25
CA ASN A 362 0.65 11.88 42.89
C ASN A 362 2.06 11.37 42.53
N LEU A 363 3.02 11.57 43.47
CA LEU A 363 4.39 11.03 43.30
C LEU A 363 4.39 9.52 43.19
N LYS A 364 3.67 8.81 44.08
CA LYS A 364 3.56 7.34 44.02
C LYS A 364 2.98 6.84 42.71
N ASN A 365 1.93 7.48 42.23
CA ASN A 365 1.30 7.11 40.96
C ASN A 365 2.26 7.35 39.79
N LYS A 366 2.97 8.50 39.79
CA LYS A 366 3.94 8.83 38.76
C LYS A 366 5.12 7.86 38.74
N LEU A 367 5.64 7.48 39.92
CA LEU A 367 6.72 6.49 40.05
C LEU A 367 6.25 5.09 39.63
N SER A 368 5.04 4.70 40.02
CA SER A 368 4.46 3.41 39.58
C SER A 368 4.38 3.35 38.06
N SER A 369 3.91 4.40 37.40
CA SER A 369 3.87 4.46 35.94
C SER A 369 5.26 4.48 35.31
N ALA A 370 6.24 5.17 35.91
CA ALA A 370 7.62 5.20 35.42
C ALA A 370 8.32 3.84 35.56
N LEU A 371 8.00 3.09 36.60
CA LEU A 371 8.53 1.76 36.86
C LEU A 371 7.83 0.66 36.06
N GLU A 372 6.71 0.94 35.40
CA GLU A 372 5.92 -0.07 34.66
C GLU A 372 6.75 -0.93 33.71
N TYR A 373 7.66 -0.28 32.99
CA TYR A 373 8.50 -0.94 31.98
C TYR A 373 10.01 -0.82 32.30
N ALA A 374 10.41 -0.55 33.55
CA ALA A 374 11.81 -0.33 33.89
C ALA A 374 12.68 -1.57 33.72
N HIS A 375 12.09 -2.77 33.69
CA HIS A 375 12.78 -4.04 33.41
C HIS A 375 12.91 -4.37 31.92
N HIS A 376 12.35 -3.53 31.06
CA HIS A 376 12.51 -3.66 29.61
C HIS A 376 13.83 -3.07 29.12
N PHE A 377 14.39 -3.65 28.06
CA PHE A 377 15.53 -3.05 27.40
C PHE A 377 15.17 -1.69 26.79
N GLY A 378 16.05 -0.72 27.02
CA GLY A 378 15.93 0.60 26.41
C GLY A 378 16.03 0.54 24.88
N PHE A 379 15.53 1.57 24.19
CA PHE A 379 15.44 1.66 22.74
C PHE A 379 16.80 1.44 22.05
N GLU A 380 17.88 2.05 22.54
CA GLU A 380 19.23 1.88 22.01
C GLU A 380 19.67 0.40 21.98
N ARG A 381 19.46 -0.32 23.09
CA ARG A 381 19.84 -1.72 23.17
C ARG A 381 19.04 -2.58 22.20
N ARG A 382 17.74 -2.33 22.09
CA ARG A 382 16.88 -3.04 21.14
C ARG A 382 17.34 -2.85 19.70
N ILE A 383 17.62 -1.62 19.28
CA ILE A 383 18.16 -1.31 17.95
C ILE A 383 19.49 -2.02 17.73
N ARG A 384 20.41 -1.94 18.70
CA ARG A 384 21.71 -2.56 18.57
C ARG A 384 21.63 -4.08 18.43
N ASP A 385 20.74 -4.73 19.19
CA ASP A 385 20.58 -6.17 19.11
C ASP A 385 19.93 -6.56 17.76
N THR A 386 18.91 -5.82 17.32
CA THR A 386 18.35 -5.96 15.97
C THR A 386 19.44 -5.89 14.90
N PHE A 387 20.29 -4.89 14.90
CA PHE A 387 21.32 -4.71 13.87
C PHE A 387 22.38 -5.83 13.89
N LYS A 388 22.67 -6.43 15.05
CA LYS A 388 23.60 -7.55 15.15
C LYS A 388 23.06 -8.85 14.53
N GLU A 389 21.75 -9.05 14.55
CA GLU A 389 21.08 -10.23 14.01
C GLU A 389 20.89 -10.19 12.49
N MET A 390 21.24 -9.07 11.85
CA MET A 390 21.18 -8.95 10.40
C MET A 390 22.17 -9.86 9.71
N ASP A 391 21.86 -10.28 8.48
CA ASP A 391 22.83 -10.90 7.57
C ASP A 391 24.12 -10.08 7.50
N GLU A 392 25.26 -10.75 7.68
CA GLU A 392 26.54 -10.09 7.78
C GLU A 392 26.90 -9.28 6.54
N ARG A 393 26.55 -9.76 5.36
CA ARG A 393 26.81 -9.07 4.07
C ARG A 393 26.07 -7.75 4.00
N ILE A 394 24.79 -7.73 4.42
CA ILE A 394 23.95 -6.53 4.44
C ILE A 394 24.46 -5.57 5.53
N ARG A 395 24.78 -6.10 6.70
CA ARG A 395 25.36 -5.32 7.79
C ARG A 395 26.66 -4.63 7.37
N ASN A 396 27.53 -5.30 6.62
CA ASN A 396 28.79 -4.74 6.13
C ASN A 396 28.59 -3.66 5.05
N ILE A 397 27.49 -3.70 4.28
CA ILE A 397 27.12 -2.59 3.38
C ILE A 397 26.76 -1.35 4.20
N ILE A 398 25.96 -1.52 5.27
CA ILE A 398 25.42 -0.42 6.07
C ILE A 398 26.46 0.12 7.07
N PHE A 399 27.27 -0.78 7.64
CA PHE A 399 28.27 -0.49 8.69
C PHE A 399 29.66 -1.05 8.32
N PRO A 400 30.32 -0.52 7.29
CA PRO A 400 31.60 -1.07 6.80
C PRO A 400 32.73 -0.98 7.84
N ASN A 401 32.64 -0.07 8.82
CA ASN A 401 33.61 0.06 9.91
C ASN A 401 33.28 -0.86 11.12
N GLY A 402 32.33 -1.78 10.94
CA GLY A 402 32.05 -2.85 11.88
C GLY A 402 31.25 -2.44 13.11
N ILE A 403 31.43 -3.21 14.20
CA ILE A 403 30.58 -3.17 15.39
C ILE A 403 30.63 -1.82 16.15
N ASN A 404 31.71 -1.09 16.08
CA ASN A 404 31.82 0.21 16.75
C ASN A 404 30.95 1.26 16.06
N GLN A 405 30.96 1.30 14.72
CA GLN A 405 30.06 2.17 13.93
C GLN A 405 28.59 1.83 14.20
N LEU A 406 28.24 0.54 14.28
CA LEU A 406 26.89 0.10 14.59
C LEU A 406 26.44 0.58 15.99
N LYS A 407 27.30 0.48 17.01
CA LYS A 407 26.98 0.93 18.36
C LYS A 407 26.78 2.45 18.41
N GLU A 408 27.67 3.20 17.78
CA GLU A 408 27.58 4.66 17.68
C GLU A 408 26.28 5.09 16.96
N PHE A 409 25.99 4.43 15.83
CA PHE A 409 24.76 4.68 15.07
C PHE A 409 23.50 4.43 15.91
N ALA A 410 23.44 3.33 16.67
CA ALA A 410 22.30 3.02 17.54
C ALA A 410 22.12 4.06 18.66
N SER A 411 23.21 4.54 19.25
CA SER A 411 23.18 5.62 20.24
C SER A 411 22.69 6.94 19.63
N ASN A 412 23.23 7.31 18.48
CA ASN A 412 22.87 8.54 17.78
C ASN A 412 21.40 8.53 17.30
N ILE A 413 20.87 7.38 16.86
CA ILE A 413 19.44 7.22 16.58
C ILE A 413 18.60 7.52 17.83
N THR A 414 19.00 7.00 18.98
CA THR A 414 18.25 7.19 20.21
C THR A 414 18.23 8.67 20.65
N LEU A 415 19.37 9.34 20.60
CA LEU A 415 19.50 10.75 20.92
C LEU A 415 18.67 11.63 19.97
N THR A 416 18.78 11.36 18.67
CA THR A 416 18.06 12.09 17.63
C THR A 416 16.55 11.91 17.77
N ARG A 417 16.08 10.68 18.00
CA ARG A 417 14.65 10.40 18.22
C ARG A 417 14.10 11.14 19.44
N ASN A 418 14.82 11.10 20.55
CA ASN A 418 14.39 11.80 21.76
C ASN A 418 14.33 13.31 21.54
N TYR A 419 15.31 13.89 20.86
CA TYR A 419 15.32 15.30 20.52
C TYR A 419 14.12 15.69 19.65
N TYR A 420 13.90 15.05 18.51
CA TYR A 420 12.79 15.38 17.61
C TYR A 420 11.40 15.03 18.16
N THR A 421 11.32 14.13 19.15
CA THR A 421 10.04 13.81 19.80
C THR A 421 9.64 14.88 20.82
N HIS A 422 10.59 15.42 21.56
CA HIS A 422 10.32 16.28 22.73
C HIS A 422 10.79 17.72 22.54
N TYR A 423 11.69 18.00 21.57
CA TYR A 423 12.34 19.29 21.38
C TYR A 423 12.87 19.91 22.69
N GLY A 424 13.37 19.03 23.58
CA GLY A 424 13.96 19.43 24.87
C GLY A 424 15.37 20.00 24.73
N GLU A 425 16.21 19.76 25.74
CA GLU A 425 17.61 20.17 25.69
C GLU A 425 18.33 19.51 24.49
N LYS A 426 19.07 20.33 23.74
CA LYS A 426 19.77 19.90 22.55
C LYS A 426 20.95 18.99 22.94
N PRO A 427 20.98 17.72 22.49
CA PRO A 427 22.09 16.85 22.81
C PRO A 427 23.38 17.31 22.10
N ASN A 428 24.53 16.87 22.64
CA ASN A 428 25.85 17.20 22.05
C ASN A 428 25.97 16.75 20.59
N TYR A 429 25.28 15.65 20.23
CA TYR A 429 25.19 15.15 18.85
C TYR A 429 23.79 14.60 18.56
N TYR A 430 23.28 14.90 17.37
CA TYR A 430 22.08 14.32 16.78
C TYR A 430 22.14 14.49 15.27
N PHE A 431 21.46 13.61 14.52
CA PHE A 431 21.37 13.72 13.08
C PHE A 431 20.47 14.89 12.69
N LYS A 432 20.93 15.75 11.79
CA LYS A 432 20.21 16.94 11.31
C LYS A 432 20.47 17.12 9.82
N ASP A 433 19.64 17.93 9.19
CA ASP A 433 19.79 18.36 7.81
C ASP A 433 20.12 17.17 6.87
N PHE A 434 21.19 17.27 6.12
CA PHE A 434 21.56 16.25 5.14
C PHE A 434 22.00 14.91 5.77
N ASP A 435 22.40 14.87 7.03
CA ASP A 435 22.68 13.60 7.74
C ASP A 435 21.42 12.72 7.78
N LEU A 436 20.23 13.32 7.94
CA LEU A 436 18.98 12.59 7.99
C LEU A 436 18.67 11.85 6.67
N TYR A 437 19.10 12.39 5.54
CA TYR A 437 18.96 11.69 4.25
C TYR A 437 19.67 10.33 4.27
N PHE A 438 20.92 10.28 4.70
CA PHE A 438 21.71 9.04 4.78
C PHE A 438 21.17 8.09 5.86
N VAL A 439 20.82 8.65 7.02
CA VAL A 439 20.23 7.86 8.11
C VAL A 439 18.92 7.23 7.69
N ASN A 440 18.04 7.97 7.02
CA ASN A 440 16.78 7.45 6.51
C ASN A 440 17.00 6.34 5.48
N SER A 441 18.00 6.48 4.61
CA SER A 441 18.37 5.44 3.64
C SER A 441 18.83 4.16 4.35
N LYS A 442 19.68 4.27 5.39
CA LYS A 442 20.09 3.11 6.20
C LYS A 442 18.92 2.46 6.91
N LEU A 443 18.04 3.25 7.55
CA LEU A 443 16.87 2.76 8.24
C LEU A 443 15.89 2.06 7.29
N GLN A 444 15.71 2.59 6.09
CA GLN A 444 14.88 1.98 5.06
C GLN A 444 15.39 0.60 4.65
N VAL A 445 16.69 0.44 4.41
CA VAL A 445 17.32 -0.85 4.09
C VAL A 445 17.15 -1.85 5.23
N ILE A 446 17.38 -1.41 6.48
CA ILE A 446 17.23 -2.25 7.66
C ILE A 446 15.78 -2.74 7.79
N LEU A 447 14.81 -1.83 7.66
CA LEU A 447 13.38 -2.17 7.76
C LEU A 447 12.93 -3.08 6.62
N PHE A 448 13.35 -2.81 5.39
CA PHE A 448 13.10 -3.66 4.23
C PHE A 448 13.60 -5.08 4.46
N TYR A 449 14.85 -5.22 4.93
CA TYR A 449 15.42 -6.53 5.27
C TYR A 449 14.56 -7.29 6.27
N TYR A 450 14.16 -6.64 7.38
CA TYR A 450 13.39 -7.32 8.41
C TYR A 450 11.98 -7.69 7.97
N PHE A 451 11.30 -6.83 7.22
CA PHE A 451 9.98 -7.18 6.67
C PHE A 451 10.09 -8.34 5.68
N CYS A 452 11.07 -8.34 4.79
CA CYS A 452 11.31 -9.47 3.87
C CYS A 452 11.66 -10.77 4.62
N LYS A 453 12.48 -10.70 5.67
CA LYS A 453 12.82 -11.85 6.52
C LYS A 453 11.58 -12.42 7.22
N ARG A 454 10.66 -11.60 7.71
CA ARG A 454 9.38 -12.04 8.29
C ARG A 454 8.50 -12.78 7.29
N LEU A 455 8.57 -12.41 6.02
CA LEU A 455 7.89 -13.10 4.93
C LEU A 455 8.57 -14.43 4.54
N LYS A 456 9.64 -14.84 5.23
CA LYS A 456 10.43 -16.03 4.91
C LYS A 456 11.14 -15.96 3.56
N ILE A 457 11.39 -14.76 3.05
CA ILE A 457 12.20 -14.58 1.85
C ILE A 457 13.66 -14.92 2.19
N LYS A 458 14.32 -15.68 1.33
CA LYS A 458 15.70 -16.12 1.52
C LYS A 458 16.64 -14.93 1.62
N GLU A 459 17.55 -14.94 2.59
CA GLU A 459 18.48 -13.83 2.83
C GLU A 459 19.38 -13.52 1.63
N ASP A 460 19.71 -14.52 0.81
CA ASP A 460 20.46 -14.33 -0.45
C ASP A 460 19.69 -13.44 -1.45
N LEU A 461 18.37 -13.61 -1.57
CA LEU A 461 17.53 -12.80 -2.45
C LEU A 461 17.40 -11.36 -1.92
N ILE A 462 17.28 -11.20 -0.60
CA ILE A 462 17.25 -9.88 0.03
C ILE A 462 18.59 -9.16 -0.19
N PHE A 463 19.70 -9.85 0.04
CA PHE A 463 21.05 -9.31 -0.21
C PHE A 463 21.23 -8.93 -1.69
N GLN A 464 20.83 -9.80 -2.63
CA GLN A 464 20.89 -9.52 -4.06
C GLN A 464 20.11 -8.27 -4.42
N SER A 465 18.88 -8.14 -3.90
CA SER A 465 18.02 -6.97 -4.13
C SER A 465 18.68 -5.67 -3.66
N ILE A 466 19.25 -5.66 -2.45
CA ILE A 466 19.93 -4.48 -1.90
C ILE A 466 21.20 -4.16 -2.67
N SER A 467 22.01 -5.16 -2.97
CA SER A 467 23.32 -4.98 -3.63
C SER A 467 23.21 -4.54 -5.09
N ASN A 468 22.11 -4.86 -5.76
CA ASN A 468 21.85 -4.44 -7.14
C ASN A 468 21.46 -2.96 -7.25
N ASP A 469 21.03 -2.31 -6.17
CA ASP A 469 20.78 -0.88 -6.14
C ASP A 469 22.09 -0.10 -5.96
N TYR A 470 22.78 0.11 -7.06
CA TYR A 470 24.09 0.81 -7.07
C TYR A 470 24.00 2.22 -6.50
N ASN A 471 22.90 2.94 -6.72
CA ASN A 471 22.73 4.30 -6.20
C ASN A 471 22.59 4.28 -4.68
N LEU A 472 21.81 3.35 -4.15
CA LEU A 472 21.65 3.16 -2.72
C LEU A 472 22.97 2.76 -2.08
N VAL A 473 23.65 1.72 -2.59
CA VAL A 473 24.93 1.24 -2.07
C VAL A 473 25.98 2.35 -2.12
N HIS A 474 26.02 3.14 -3.19
CA HIS A 474 26.94 4.26 -3.29
C HIS A 474 26.65 5.34 -2.25
N SER A 475 25.38 5.74 -2.07
CA SER A 475 24.98 6.73 -1.06
C SER A 475 25.34 6.29 0.36
N LEU A 476 25.17 4.99 0.68
CA LEU A 476 25.53 4.42 1.98
C LEU A 476 27.06 4.45 2.22
N LYS A 477 27.87 4.29 1.18
CA LYS A 477 29.34 4.38 1.25
C LYS A 477 29.85 5.81 1.36
N MET A 478 29.23 6.77 0.66
CA MET A 478 29.63 8.18 0.69
C MET A 478 29.59 8.77 2.10
N GLU A 479 28.65 8.37 2.93
CA GLU A 479 28.59 8.80 4.34
C GLU A 479 29.81 8.33 5.14
N THR A 480 30.39 7.17 4.81
CA THR A 480 31.53 6.58 5.54
C THR A 480 32.88 7.19 5.14
N GLU A 481 32.95 7.80 3.96
CA GLU A 481 34.18 8.42 3.45
C GLU A 481 34.39 9.85 3.93
N GLN A 482 33.37 10.51 4.52
CA GLN A 482 33.54 11.85 5.12
C GLN A 482 34.23 11.73 6.48
N PRO A 483 35.45 12.27 6.64
CA PRO A 483 36.14 12.18 7.91
C PRO A 483 35.39 12.97 8.99
N ALA A 484 35.30 12.39 10.18
CA ALA A 484 34.63 12.95 11.37
C ALA A 484 35.10 14.39 11.74
N LYS A 485 36.18 14.87 11.15
CA LYS A 485 36.74 16.21 11.39
C LYS A 485 36.01 17.36 10.67
N GLN A 486 35.19 17.08 9.66
CA GLN A 486 34.39 18.15 9.01
C GLN A 486 33.01 18.38 9.65
N ARG A 487 32.61 17.53 10.58
CA ARG A 487 31.31 17.63 11.29
C ARG A 487 31.29 18.63 12.44
N THR A 488 32.44 19.17 12.83
CA THR A 488 32.56 20.10 13.99
C THR A 488 32.70 21.59 13.61
N SER A 489 32.58 21.94 12.34
CA SER A 489 32.78 23.33 11.89
C SER A 489 31.75 23.80 10.87
N SER A 490 30.46 23.71 11.26
CA SER A 490 29.42 24.51 10.58
C SER A 490 28.25 24.76 11.54
#